data_2228371cf66ce0f38f8bb9d55c3eb802
#
_entry.id   2228371cf66ce0f38f8bb9d55c3eb802
#
_cell.length_a   1.000
_cell.length_b   1.000
_cell.length_c   1.000
_cell.angle_alpha   90.00
_cell.angle_beta   90.00
_cell.angle_gamma   90.00
#
_symmetry.space_group_name_H-M   'P 1'
#
loop_
_entity.id
_entity.type
_entity.pdbx_description
1 polymer ?
#
loop_
_entity_poly.entity_id
_entity_poly.type
_entity_poly.pdbx_seq_one_letter_code
_entity_poly.pdbx_strand_id
1 'polypeptide(L)'
;MNIKDILDKHAAWLRGEPEGVKADLTGANLTGADLSKALNIDTLSWDSNTAFYPLQCPETGTYTAYKKANNLIVELEIPYDALRSSATSRKCRASKARVISITDLAGHPAGDRVLSDYAYSPKIEYIVGQTIEIPNFDTNRWHECAPGIHHYITREEAVKHEN
;
A
#
# COMPACT_ATOMS: atom_id res chain seq x y z
N MET A 1 -0.08 26.23 5.55
CA MET A 1 -0.39 26.31 4.09
C MET A 1 -1.36 25.19 3.76
N ASN A 2 -2.40 25.50 3.01
CA ASN A 2 -3.43 24.53 2.64
C ASN A 2 -2.98 23.73 1.40
N ILE A 3 -3.04 22.41 1.46
CA ILE A 3 -2.66 21.52 0.33
C ILE A 3 -3.47 21.86 -0.93
N LYS A 4 -4.75 22.24 -0.78
CA LYS A 4 -5.58 22.65 -1.90
C LYS A 4 -5.00 23.84 -2.65
N ASP A 5 -4.56 24.88 -1.92
CA ASP A 5 -3.97 26.08 -2.53
C ASP A 5 -2.66 25.75 -3.28
N ILE A 6 -1.87 24.83 -2.73
CA ILE A 6 -0.64 24.32 -3.38
C ILE A 6 -0.98 23.63 -4.69
N LEU A 7 -1.98 22.76 -4.67
CA LEU A 7 -2.38 22.00 -5.85
C LEU A 7 -3.04 22.88 -6.91
N ASP A 8 -3.86 23.87 -6.51
CA ASP A 8 -4.48 24.82 -7.43
C ASP A 8 -3.41 25.67 -8.16
N LYS A 9 -2.42 26.16 -7.42
CA LYS A 9 -1.28 26.88 -8.00
C LYS A 9 -0.41 26.01 -8.89
N HIS A 10 -0.23 24.74 -8.54
CA HIS A 10 0.47 23.78 -9.38
C HIS A 10 -0.29 23.50 -10.67
N ALA A 11 -1.61 23.35 -10.60
CA ALA A 11 -2.44 23.18 -11.78
C ALA A 11 -2.36 24.42 -12.72
N ALA A 12 -2.35 25.62 -12.14
CA ALA A 12 -2.14 26.86 -12.90
C ALA A 12 -0.74 26.88 -13.56
N TRP A 13 0.29 26.44 -12.85
CA TRP A 13 1.64 26.32 -13.40
C TRP A 13 1.70 25.35 -14.59
N LEU A 14 1.02 24.20 -14.49
CA LEU A 14 0.94 23.23 -15.58
C LEU A 14 0.25 23.79 -16.83
N ARG A 15 -0.68 24.72 -16.67
CA ARG A 15 -1.35 25.43 -17.77
C ARG A 15 -0.54 26.62 -18.31
N GLY A 16 0.62 26.94 -17.72
CA GLY A 16 1.44 28.08 -18.09
C GLY A 16 0.88 29.44 -17.67
N GLU A 17 0.01 29.49 -16.68
CA GLU A 17 -0.59 30.70 -16.16
C GLU A 17 0.43 31.52 -15.33
N PRO A 18 0.42 32.86 -15.41
CA PRO A 18 1.43 33.69 -14.74
C PRO A 18 1.49 33.56 -13.23
N GLU A 19 0.36 33.22 -12.58
CA GLU A 19 0.25 33.02 -11.14
C GLU A 19 0.55 31.58 -10.73
N GLY A 20 0.83 30.69 -11.69
CA GLY A 20 1.12 29.30 -11.45
C GLY A 20 2.46 29.11 -10.75
N VAL A 21 2.50 28.23 -9.75
CA VAL A 21 3.70 27.87 -8.98
C VAL A 21 3.82 26.36 -8.91
N LYS A 22 4.99 25.83 -9.32
CA LYS A 22 5.27 24.40 -9.16
C LYS A 22 5.22 24.05 -7.67
N ALA A 23 4.42 23.05 -7.33
CA ALA A 23 4.29 22.62 -5.95
C ALA A 23 5.61 22.03 -5.44
N ASP A 24 5.96 22.39 -4.22
CA ASP A 24 7.08 21.83 -3.48
C ASP A 24 6.52 21.14 -2.23
N LEU A 25 6.60 19.82 -2.19
CA LEU A 25 6.14 18.99 -1.07
C LEU A 25 7.32 18.49 -0.23
N THR A 26 8.51 19.00 -0.45
CA THR A 26 9.71 18.65 0.33
C THR A 26 9.42 18.81 1.83
N GLY A 27 9.62 17.73 2.59
CA GLY A 27 9.36 17.70 4.03
C GLY A 27 7.87 17.73 4.43
N ALA A 28 6.93 17.69 3.47
CA ALA A 28 5.50 17.68 3.77
C ALA A 28 5.08 16.36 4.43
N ASN A 29 4.01 16.41 5.23
CA ASN A 29 3.39 15.21 5.80
C ASN A 29 2.18 14.79 4.97
N LEU A 30 2.32 13.71 4.21
CA LEU A 30 1.27 13.17 3.34
C LEU A 30 0.46 12.04 4.02
N THR A 31 0.58 11.87 5.33
CA THR A 31 -0.12 10.81 6.06
C THR A 31 -1.62 10.82 5.74
N GLY A 32 -2.13 9.69 5.24
CA GLY A 32 -3.54 9.51 4.93
C GLY A 32 -4.10 10.36 3.79
N ALA A 33 -3.27 11.09 3.05
CA ALA A 33 -3.74 11.85 1.89
C ALA A 33 -4.21 10.90 0.78
N ASP A 34 -5.35 11.19 0.15
CA ASP A 34 -5.80 10.48 -1.04
C ASP A 34 -5.22 11.14 -2.29
N LEU A 35 -4.18 10.54 -2.85
CA LEU A 35 -3.52 11.00 -4.07
C LEU A 35 -3.93 10.20 -5.31
N SER A 36 -4.95 9.33 -5.20
CA SER A 36 -5.38 8.44 -6.28
C SER A 36 -5.84 9.18 -7.54
N LYS A 37 -6.37 10.39 -7.37
CA LYS A 37 -6.83 11.25 -8.46
C LYS A 37 -5.88 12.41 -8.78
N ALA A 38 -4.72 12.45 -8.12
CA ALA A 38 -3.76 13.52 -8.36
C ALA A 38 -3.16 13.41 -9.77
N LEU A 39 -3.20 14.52 -10.51
CA LEU A 39 -2.59 14.61 -11.82
C LEU A 39 -1.16 15.13 -11.69
N ASN A 40 -0.27 14.59 -12.54
CA ASN A 40 1.12 15.03 -12.64
C ASN A 40 1.87 15.04 -11.28
N ILE A 41 1.52 14.11 -10.41
CA ILE A 41 2.13 14.00 -9.09
C ILE A 41 3.66 13.84 -9.18
N ASP A 42 4.16 13.21 -10.24
CA ASP A 42 5.60 13.01 -10.48
C ASP A 42 6.35 14.31 -10.79
N THR A 43 5.64 15.39 -11.10
CA THR A 43 6.25 16.71 -11.32
C THR A 43 6.43 17.53 -10.05
N LEU A 44 5.88 17.08 -8.92
CA LEU A 44 6.05 17.73 -7.63
C LEU A 44 7.47 17.52 -7.10
N SER A 45 7.95 18.47 -6.31
CA SER A 45 9.22 18.32 -5.59
C SER A 45 8.96 17.66 -4.26
N TRP A 46 9.69 16.61 -3.96
CA TRP A 46 9.70 15.93 -2.68
C TRP A 46 11.06 15.28 -2.40
N ASP A 47 11.26 14.84 -1.17
CA ASP A 47 12.49 14.18 -0.75
C ASP A 47 12.21 13.06 0.26
N SER A 48 13.27 12.48 0.81
CA SER A 48 13.17 11.40 1.80
C SER A 48 12.50 11.82 3.11
N ASN A 49 12.38 13.13 3.38
CA ASN A 49 11.71 13.66 4.56
C ASN A 49 10.21 13.92 4.34
N THR A 50 9.75 13.84 3.10
CA THR A 50 8.32 13.90 2.79
C THR A 50 7.66 12.64 3.32
N ALA A 51 6.81 12.77 4.34
CA ALA A 51 6.18 11.62 4.99
C ALA A 51 5.39 10.77 3.99
N PHE A 52 5.63 9.46 3.99
CA PHE A 52 5.05 8.48 3.08
C PHE A 52 5.44 8.64 1.60
N TYR A 53 6.42 9.47 1.27
CA TYR A 53 7.01 9.44 -0.05
C TYR A 53 7.85 8.17 -0.28
N PRO A 54 8.77 7.76 0.61
CA PRO A 54 9.39 6.45 0.51
C PRO A 54 8.36 5.32 0.67
N LEU A 55 8.57 4.20 0.00
CA LEU A 55 7.74 3.01 0.21
C LEU A 55 7.82 2.56 1.67
N GLN A 56 6.68 2.13 2.22
CA GLN A 56 6.58 1.61 3.58
C GLN A 56 6.93 0.12 3.67
N CYS A 57 7.20 -0.53 2.55
CA CYS A 57 7.74 -1.88 2.45
C CYS A 57 9.16 -1.83 1.85
N PRO A 58 9.98 -2.87 2.03
CA PRO A 58 11.27 -2.97 1.37
C PRO A 58 11.13 -2.86 -0.15
N GLU A 59 11.94 -2.01 -0.77
CA GLU A 59 11.90 -1.80 -2.22
C GLU A 59 12.46 -2.99 -2.99
N THR A 60 13.35 -3.76 -2.36
CA THR A 60 14.02 -4.91 -2.96
C THR A 60 14.11 -6.07 -1.98
N GLY A 61 14.37 -7.26 -2.52
CA GLY A 61 14.56 -8.45 -1.71
C GLY A 61 13.27 -9.11 -1.26
N THR A 62 13.42 -10.22 -0.56
CA THR A 62 12.32 -10.98 0.05
C THR A 62 12.07 -10.47 1.46
N TYR A 63 10.81 -10.33 1.85
CA TYR A 63 10.46 -9.91 3.22
C TYR A 63 9.22 -10.61 3.75
N THR A 64 9.09 -10.64 5.06
CA THR A 64 7.91 -11.17 5.76
C THR A 64 6.87 -10.07 5.92
N ALA A 65 5.60 -10.41 5.69
CA ALA A 65 4.46 -9.51 5.80
C ALA A 65 3.28 -10.19 6.51
N TYR A 66 2.30 -9.41 6.89
CA TYR A 66 1.15 -9.89 7.64
C TYR A 66 -0.14 -9.27 7.12
N LYS A 67 -1.18 -10.10 7.05
CA LYS A 67 -2.50 -9.71 6.61
C LYS A 67 -3.56 -10.24 7.57
N LYS A 68 -4.56 -9.41 7.87
CA LYS A 68 -5.76 -9.88 8.58
C LYS A 68 -6.81 -10.33 7.56
N ALA A 69 -7.34 -11.51 7.75
CA ALA A 69 -8.42 -12.08 6.94
C ALA A 69 -9.37 -12.88 7.85
N ASN A 70 -10.66 -12.52 7.87
CA ASN A 70 -11.67 -13.18 8.71
C ASN A 70 -11.24 -13.37 10.17
N ASN A 71 -10.71 -12.31 10.80
CA ASN A 71 -10.17 -12.33 12.17
C ASN A 71 -8.99 -13.29 12.41
N LEU A 72 -8.34 -13.76 11.35
CA LEU A 72 -7.10 -14.52 11.40
C LEU A 72 -5.96 -13.69 10.84
N ILE A 73 -4.75 -14.00 11.25
CA ILE A 73 -3.52 -13.38 10.73
C ILE A 73 -2.82 -14.37 9.81
N VAL A 74 -2.65 -13.94 8.58
CA VAL A 74 -1.88 -14.67 7.56
C VAL A 74 -0.47 -14.10 7.53
N GLU A 75 0.51 -14.93 7.83
CA GLU A 75 1.92 -14.60 7.63
C GLU A 75 2.30 -14.92 6.20
N LEU A 76 2.89 -13.94 5.53
CA LEU A 76 3.23 -13.98 4.12
C LEU A 76 4.74 -13.78 3.93
N GLU A 77 5.27 -14.46 2.93
CA GLU A 77 6.59 -14.14 2.37
C GLU A 77 6.37 -13.44 1.03
N ILE A 78 6.83 -12.20 0.93
CA ILE A 78 6.81 -11.43 -0.32
C ILE A 78 8.13 -11.71 -1.03
N PRO A 79 8.14 -12.43 -2.17
CA PRO A 79 9.37 -12.81 -2.83
C PRO A 79 10.04 -11.63 -3.51
N TYR A 80 11.34 -11.75 -3.78
CA TYR A 80 12.16 -10.69 -4.36
C TYR A 80 11.65 -10.19 -5.72
N ASP A 81 10.96 -11.04 -6.47
CA ASP A 81 10.42 -10.72 -7.81
C ASP A 81 8.99 -10.18 -7.79
N ALA A 82 8.39 -10.01 -6.62
CA ALA A 82 7.08 -9.39 -6.49
C ALA A 82 7.14 -7.89 -6.78
N LEU A 83 6.18 -7.39 -7.55
CA LEU A 83 5.89 -5.97 -7.61
C LEU A 83 5.29 -5.55 -6.26
N ARG A 84 5.63 -4.37 -5.79
CA ARG A 84 5.21 -3.88 -4.48
C ARG A 84 4.92 -2.40 -4.50
N SER A 85 4.01 -1.97 -3.64
CA SER A 85 3.53 -0.59 -3.61
C SER A 85 3.06 -0.21 -2.22
N SER A 86 3.16 1.07 -1.90
CA SER A 86 2.46 1.70 -0.79
C SER A 86 2.08 3.13 -1.19
N ALA A 87 0.97 3.64 -0.69
CA ALA A 87 0.56 5.02 -0.93
C ALA A 87 0.94 5.91 0.27
N THR A 88 -0.04 6.44 0.98
CA THR A 88 0.15 7.43 2.06
C THR A 88 -0.19 6.87 3.44
N SER A 89 -0.16 5.55 3.58
CA SER A 89 -0.32 4.84 4.86
C SER A 89 0.70 3.71 4.98
N ARG A 90 0.66 2.99 6.10
CA ARG A 90 1.51 1.83 6.34
C ARG A 90 1.05 0.57 5.59
N LYS A 91 -0.10 0.63 4.94
CA LYS A 91 -0.65 -0.47 4.14
C LYS A 91 0.11 -0.59 2.83
N CYS A 92 0.59 -1.79 2.55
CA CYS A 92 1.32 -2.13 1.33
C CYS A 92 0.51 -3.07 0.44
N ARG A 93 0.88 -3.16 -0.83
CA ARG A 93 0.34 -4.13 -1.79
C ARG A 93 1.47 -4.86 -2.49
N ALA A 94 1.29 -6.13 -2.77
CA ALA A 94 2.22 -6.93 -3.56
C ALA A 94 1.49 -7.71 -4.65
N SER A 95 2.19 -7.97 -5.75
CA SER A 95 1.67 -8.77 -6.86
C SER A 95 1.74 -10.27 -6.60
N LYS A 96 2.53 -10.70 -5.62
CA LYS A 96 2.82 -12.09 -5.34
C LYS A 96 3.15 -12.27 -3.85
N ALA A 97 2.68 -13.36 -3.25
CA ALA A 97 3.02 -13.74 -1.89
C ALA A 97 2.88 -15.25 -1.68
N ARG A 98 3.77 -15.81 -0.88
CA ARG A 98 3.67 -17.18 -0.39
C ARG A 98 3.08 -17.19 1.02
N VAL A 99 2.11 -18.06 1.28
CA VAL A 99 1.49 -18.19 2.59
C VAL A 99 2.36 -19.09 3.49
N ILE A 100 2.81 -18.54 4.61
CA ILE A 100 3.71 -19.24 5.55
C ILE A 100 2.91 -19.90 6.67
N SER A 101 2.02 -19.14 7.32
CA SER A 101 1.22 -19.65 8.43
C SER A 101 -0.09 -18.86 8.57
N ILE A 102 -1.04 -19.46 9.28
CA ILE A 102 -2.28 -18.79 9.68
C ILE A 102 -2.46 -18.99 11.18
N THR A 103 -2.66 -17.87 11.88
CA THR A 103 -2.86 -17.85 13.34
C THR A 103 -4.12 -17.07 13.70
N ASP A 104 -4.62 -17.29 14.91
CA ASP A 104 -5.61 -16.38 15.49
C ASP A 104 -4.94 -15.06 15.93
N LEU A 105 -5.74 -14.12 16.43
CA LEU A 105 -5.23 -12.82 16.87
C LEU A 105 -4.28 -12.93 18.08
N ALA A 106 -4.38 -13.99 18.86
CA ALA A 106 -3.48 -14.28 19.98
C ALA A 106 -2.19 -14.98 19.58
N GLY A 107 -2.08 -15.45 18.32
CA GLY A 107 -0.89 -16.12 17.80
C GLY A 107 -0.93 -17.64 17.82
N HIS A 108 -2.08 -18.25 18.16
CA HIS A 108 -2.22 -19.72 18.11
C HIS A 108 -2.50 -20.20 16.68
N PRO A 109 -2.01 -21.38 16.28
CA PRO A 109 -2.32 -21.94 14.97
C PRO A 109 -3.84 -22.03 14.73
N ALA A 110 -4.31 -21.61 13.56
CA ALA A 110 -5.73 -21.49 13.24
C ALA A 110 -6.11 -22.13 11.90
N GLY A 111 -5.48 -23.24 11.56
CA GLY A 111 -5.77 -24.00 10.35
C GLY A 111 -4.81 -23.70 9.20
N ASP A 112 -5.14 -24.22 8.02
CA ASP A 112 -4.30 -24.19 6.84
C ASP A 112 -4.83 -23.30 5.71
N ARG A 113 -6.03 -22.73 5.87
CA ARG A 113 -6.65 -21.85 4.86
C ARG A 113 -7.58 -20.81 5.45
N VAL A 114 -7.70 -19.70 4.76
CA VAL A 114 -8.68 -18.64 5.07
C VAL A 114 -9.02 -17.85 3.79
N LEU A 115 -10.29 -17.45 3.66
CA LEU A 115 -10.71 -16.52 2.60
C LEU A 115 -10.53 -15.08 3.06
N SER A 116 -10.10 -14.23 2.14
CA SER A 116 -10.13 -12.79 2.41
C SER A 116 -11.57 -12.31 2.56
N ASP A 117 -11.79 -11.40 3.50
CA ASP A 117 -13.08 -10.79 3.77
C ASP A 117 -13.34 -9.51 2.97
N TYR A 118 -12.52 -9.25 1.95
CA TYR A 118 -12.64 -8.06 1.13
C TYR A 118 -13.95 -8.05 0.33
N ALA A 119 -14.72 -6.97 0.46
CA ALA A 119 -16.01 -6.80 -0.23
C ALA A 119 -15.85 -6.63 -1.76
N TYR A 120 -14.67 -6.27 -2.22
CA TYR A 120 -14.35 -6.05 -3.63
C TYR A 120 -13.63 -7.27 -4.20
N SER A 121 -14.29 -7.92 -5.10
CA SER A 121 -13.95 -9.16 -5.81
C SER A 121 -12.60 -9.13 -6.56
N PRO A 122 -11.98 -10.28 -6.78
CA PRO A 122 -12.37 -11.61 -6.27
C PRO A 122 -11.81 -11.86 -4.88
N LYS A 123 -12.53 -12.65 -4.07
CA LYS A 123 -12.00 -13.13 -2.80
C LYS A 123 -10.77 -14.01 -3.04
N ILE A 124 -9.74 -13.78 -2.28
CA ILE A 124 -8.49 -14.55 -2.34
C ILE A 124 -8.53 -15.60 -1.24
N GLU A 125 -8.28 -16.86 -1.60
CA GLU A 125 -8.08 -17.94 -0.63
C GLU A 125 -6.59 -18.06 -0.32
N TYR A 126 -6.25 -17.90 0.95
CA TYR A 126 -4.88 -18.08 1.45
C TYR A 126 -4.73 -19.50 1.99
N ILE A 127 -3.86 -20.29 1.37
CA ILE A 127 -3.60 -21.68 1.75
C ILE A 127 -2.12 -21.83 2.09
N VAL A 128 -1.81 -22.32 3.29
CA VAL A 128 -0.44 -22.49 3.77
C VAL A 128 0.39 -23.29 2.77
N GLY A 129 1.56 -22.76 2.43
CA GLY A 129 2.49 -23.34 1.47
C GLY A 129 2.27 -22.95 0.01
N GLN A 130 1.14 -22.33 -0.32
CA GLN A 130 0.85 -21.90 -1.69
C GLN A 130 1.29 -20.46 -1.94
N THR A 131 1.64 -20.19 -3.20
CA THR A 131 1.94 -18.85 -3.70
C THR A 131 0.72 -18.29 -4.43
N ILE A 132 0.36 -17.07 -4.09
CA ILE A 132 -0.74 -16.32 -4.73
C ILE A 132 -0.12 -15.29 -5.65
N GLU A 133 -0.65 -15.17 -6.87
CA GLU A 133 -0.29 -14.15 -7.83
C GLU A 133 -1.51 -13.33 -8.21
N ILE A 134 -1.32 -12.01 -8.38
CA ILE A 134 -2.35 -11.07 -8.81
C ILE A 134 -1.96 -10.54 -10.19
N PRO A 135 -2.48 -11.15 -11.28
CA PRO A 135 -2.06 -10.80 -12.65
C PRO A 135 -2.37 -9.35 -13.04
N ASN A 136 -3.44 -8.79 -12.48
CA ASN A 136 -3.90 -7.43 -12.73
C ASN A 136 -3.43 -6.44 -11.66
N PHE A 137 -2.27 -6.68 -11.04
CA PHE A 137 -1.70 -5.78 -10.06
C PHE A 137 -1.65 -4.35 -10.60
N ASP A 138 -2.21 -3.40 -9.85
CA ASP A 138 -2.19 -2.00 -10.22
C ASP A 138 -0.84 -1.38 -9.83
N THR A 139 -0.07 -0.98 -10.84
CA THR A 139 1.25 -0.37 -10.63
C THR A 139 1.16 1.11 -10.24
N ASN A 140 -0.02 1.73 -10.29
CA ASN A 140 -0.18 3.08 -9.77
C ASN A 140 -0.12 3.07 -8.25
N ARG A 141 0.98 3.55 -7.72
CA ARG A 141 1.27 3.59 -6.30
C ARG A 141 0.17 4.27 -5.49
N TRP A 142 -0.43 5.33 -6.03
CA TRP A 142 -1.38 6.17 -5.30
C TRP A 142 -2.79 5.57 -5.21
N HIS A 143 -3.05 4.47 -5.91
CA HIS A 143 -4.26 3.67 -5.76
C HIS A 143 -4.13 2.69 -4.59
N GLU A 144 -4.45 3.12 -3.38
CA GLU A 144 -4.25 2.30 -2.18
C GLU A 144 -5.15 1.06 -2.12
N CYS A 145 -6.39 1.18 -2.57
CA CYS A 145 -7.39 0.11 -2.55
C CYS A 145 -7.47 -0.66 -3.88
N ALA A 146 -6.43 -0.62 -4.68
CA ALA A 146 -6.35 -1.28 -5.98
C ALA A 146 -6.00 -2.78 -5.87
N PRO A 147 -6.09 -3.55 -6.99
CA PRO A 147 -5.71 -4.96 -7.00
C PRO A 147 -4.26 -5.20 -6.52
N GLY A 148 -4.12 -6.18 -5.66
CA GLY A 148 -2.87 -6.58 -5.04
C GLY A 148 -3.12 -7.34 -3.74
N ILE A 149 -2.09 -7.94 -3.18
CA ILE A 149 -2.15 -8.56 -1.87
C ILE A 149 -1.84 -7.49 -0.83
N HIS A 150 -2.88 -7.00 -0.16
CA HIS A 150 -2.77 -5.97 0.87
C HIS A 150 -2.18 -6.57 2.15
N HIS A 151 -1.16 -5.91 2.71
CA HIS A 151 -0.45 -6.40 3.87
C HIS A 151 0.19 -5.28 4.67
N TYR A 152 0.64 -5.61 5.86
CA TYR A 152 1.47 -4.76 6.73
C TYR A 152 2.82 -5.42 6.99
N ILE A 153 3.81 -4.64 7.37
CA ILE A 153 5.17 -5.13 7.64
C ILE A 153 5.26 -5.77 9.02
N THR A 154 4.43 -5.33 9.97
CA THR A 154 4.40 -5.93 11.30
C THR A 154 3.09 -6.66 11.56
N ARG A 155 3.18 -7.74 12.35
CA ARG A 155 2.00 -8.50 12.78
C ARG A 155 1.03 -7.62 13.57
N GLU A 156 1.55 -6.75 14.42
CA GLU A 156 0.76 -5.88 15.27
C GLU A 156 -0.10 -4.90 14.45
N GLU A 157 0.45 -4.33 13.38
CA GLU A 157 -0.31 -3.48 12.46
C GLU A 157 -1.46 -4.26 11.81
N ALA A 158 -1.22 -5.50 11.39
CA ALA A 158 -2.27 -6.35 10.83
C ALA A 158 -3.35 -6.68 11.85
N VAL A 159 -2.99 -6.99 13.09
CA VAL A 159 -3.95 -7.27 14.18
C VAL A 159 -4.87 -6.07 14.43
N LYS A 160 -4.30 -4.86 14.43
CA LYS A 160 -5.03 -3.60 14.67
C LYS A 160 -5.86 -3.13 13.48
N HIS A 161 -5.68 -3.71 12.31
CA HIS A 161 -6.43 -3.32 11.12
C HIS A 161 -7.91 -3.63 11.30
N GLU A 162 -8.75 -2.61 11.11
CA GLU A 162 -10.21 -2.75 11.05
C GLU A 162 -10.63 -2.90 9.58
N ASN A 163 -11.43 -3.90 9.33
CA ASN A 163 -11.96 -4.16 7.98
C ASN A 163 -13.23 -3.35 7.71
#